data_bfc9efb882a9877532aa1f61cf9623bb
#
_entry.id   bfc9efb882a9877532aa1f61cf9623bb
#
_cell.length_a   1.000
_cell.length_b   1.000
_cell.length_c   1.000
_cell.angle_alpha   90.00
_cell.angle_beta   90.00
_cell.angle_gamma   90.00
#
_symmetry.space_group_name_H-M   'P 1'
#
loop_
_entity.id
_entity.type
_entity.pdbx_description
1 polymer ?
#
loop_
_entity_poly.entity_id
_entity_poly.type
_entity_poly.pdbx_seq_one_letter_code
_entity_poly.pdbx_strand_id
1 'polypeptide(L)' 'MKSDIHIDAEQPEKIKEVLEPAFTGSSKVKHKLSASENQIEVETETETLGQLRGATDSVFRLSGLAKKILER' A
#
# COMPACT_ATOMS: atom_id res chain seq x y z
N MET A 1 -9.36 -13.27 2.29
CA MET A 1 -9.98 -11.94 2.38
C MET A 1 -9.17 -10.95 1.57
N LYS A 2 -9.85 -10.07 0.87
CA LYS A 2 -9.23 -9.08 0.01
C LYS A 2 -9.69 -7.69 0.35
N SER A 3 -8.80 -6.71 0.17
CA SER A 3 -9.19 -5.30 0.21
C SER A 3 -8.49 -4.54 -0.92
N ASP A 4 -9.16 -3.53 -1.43
CA ASP A 4 -8.61 -2.61 -2.42
C ASP A 4 -8.59 -1.22 -1.81
N ILE A 5 -7.43 -0.60 -1.84
CA ILE A 5 -7.25 0.74 -1.32
C ILE A 5 -6.76 1.63 -2.44
N HIS A 6 -7.42 2.77 -2.62
CA HIS A 6 -7.00 3.77 -3.60
C HIS A 6 -6.54 5.00 -2.85
N ILE A 7 -5.31 5.41 -3.10
CA ILE A 7 -4.71 6.54 -2.41
C ILE A 7 -4.33 7.60 -3.44
N ASP A 8 -4.87 8.80 -3.28
CA ASP A 8 -4.52 9.93 -4.14
C ASP A 8 -3.10 10.37 -3.86
N ALA A 9 -2.32 10.58 -4.92
CA ALA A 9 -0.93 10.98 -4.79
C ALA A 9 -0.50 11.77 -6.02
N GLU A 10 0.34 12.78 -5.82
CA GLU A 10 0.90 13.57 -6.91
C GLU A 10 1.99 12.81 -7.66
N GLN A 11 2.69 11.92 -6.98
CA GLN A 11 3.77 11.14 -7.56
C GLN A 11 3.61 9.66 -7.24
N PRO A 12 2.56 9.01 -7.80
CA PRO A 12 2.24 7.63 -7.43
C PRO A 12 3.34 6.63 -7.75
N GLU A 13 4.06 6.81 -8.85
CA GLU A 13 5.15 5.91 -9.21
C GLU A 13 6.26 5.91 -8.15
N LYS A 14 6.61 7.08 -7.63
CA LYS A 14 7.63 7.18 -6.60
C LYS A 14 7.18 6.60 -5.27
N ILE A 15 5.92 6.81 -4.92
CA ILE A 15 5.36 6.23 -3.70
C ILE A 15 5.33 4.71 -3.81
N LYS A 16 4.96 4.19 -4.97
CA LYS A 16 4.97 2.75 -5.23
C LYS A 16 6.38 2.17 -5.02
N GLU A 17 7.41 2.82 -5.56
CA GLU A 17 8.79 2.38 -5.40
C GLU A 17 9.21 2.31 -3.92
N VAL A 18 8.76 3.28 -3.13
CA VAL A 18 9.07 3.31 -1.71
C VAL A 18 8.32 2.21 -0.96
N LEU A 19 7.08 1.94 -1.32
CA LEU A 19 6.23 0.99 -0.62
C LEU A 19 6.51 -0.47 -0.97
N GLU A 20 6.90 -0.77 -2.19
CA GLU A 20 7.13 -2.15 -2.62
C GLU A 20 8.05 -2.95 -1.70
N PRO A 21 9.23 -2.45 -1.33
CA PRO A 21 10.10 -3.21 -0.44
C PRO A 21 9.51 -3.46 0.94
N ALA A 22 8.68 -2.55 1.43
CA ALA A 22 8.05 -2.69 2.74
C ALA A 22 6.98 -3.78 2.76
N PHE A 23 6.41 -4.10 1.61
CA PHE A 23 5.33 -5.09 1.50
C PHE A 23 5.79 -6.45 1.00
N THR A 24 7.07 -6.64 0.80
CA THR A 24 7.61 -7.95 0.41
C THR A 24 8.03 -8.72 1.66
N GLY A 25 7.95 -10.03 1.59
CA GLY A 25 8.53 -10.89 2.61
C GLY A 25 7.55 -11.64 3.51
N SER A 26 6.24 -11.42 3.37
CA SER A 26 5.26 -12.21 4.12
C SER A 26 4.56 -13.20 3.20
N SER A 27 4.56 -14.48 3.56
CA SER A 27 3.86 -15.50 2.79
C SER A 27 2.36 -15.54 3.09
N LYS A 28 1.93 -14.94 4.20
CA LYS A 28 0.52 -14.97 4.62
C LYS A 28 -0.28 -13.75 4.18
N VAL A 29 0.41 -12.67 3.85
CA VAL A 29 -0.21 -11.44 3.39
C VAL A 29 0.36 -11.10 2.02
N LYS A 30 -0.50 -10.97 1.04
CA LYS A 30 -0.07 -10.63 -0.32
C LYS A 30 -0.52 -9.22 -0.65
N HIS A 31 0.38 -8.43 -1.20
CA HIS A 31 0.11 -7.08 -1.64
C HIS A 31 0.42 -6.95 -3.12
N LYS A 32 -0.42 -6.22 -3.82
CA LYS A 32 -0.19 -5.89 -5.23
C LYS A 32 -0.38 -4.38 -5.38
N LEU A 33 0.64 -3.71 -5.88
CA LEU A 33 0.64 -2.27 -6.03
C LEU A 33 0.56 -1.90 -7.51
N SER A 34 -0.30 -0.94 -7.81
CA SER A 34 -0.43 -0.40 -9.15
C SER A 34 -0.48 1.12 -9.07
N ALA A 35 0.23 1.78 -9.97
CA ALA A 35 0.21 3.24 -10.02
C ALA A 35 -0.52 3.70 -11.28
N SER A 36 -1.37 4.72 -11.14
CA SER A 36 -2.02 5.39 -12.25
C SER A 36 -1.70 6.89 -12.17
N GLU A 37 -2.33 7.73 -12.98
CA GLU A 37 -1.96 9.14 -13.11
C GLU A 37 -1.81 9.89 -11.78
N ASN A 38 -2.78 9.76 -10.90
CA ASN A 38 -2.78 10.48 -9.63
C ASN A 38 -3.17 9.60 -8.45
N GLN A 39 -3.05 8.27 -8.61
CA GLN A 39 -3.49 7.31 -7.61
C GLN A 39 -2.57 6.13 -7.51
N ILE A 40 -2.52 5.55 -6.31
CA ILE A 40 -1.95 4.23 -6.10
C ILE A 40 -3.08 3.31 -5.67
N GLU A 41 -3.18 2.16 -6.31
CA GLU A 41 -4.07 1.09 -5.90
C GLU A 41 -3.27 0.02 -5.18
N VAL A 42 -3.71 -0.34 -3.99
CA VAL A 42 -3.10 -1.41 -3.23
C VAL A 42 -4.13 -2.51 -3.00
N GLU A 43 -3.90 -3.66 -3.62
CA GLU A 43 -4.70 -4.85 -3.36
C GLU A 43 -4.02 -5.66 -2.28
N THR A 44 -4.76 -6.01 -1.24
CA THR A 44 -4.25 -6.82 -0.14
C THR A 44 -5.10 -8.07 -0.01
N GLU A 45 -4.45 -9.22 0.06
CA GLU A 45 -5.11 -10.51 0.25
C GLU A 45 -4.54 -11.20 1.47
N THR A 46 -5.41 -11.63 2.37
CA THR A 46 -5.03 -12.31 3.61
C THR A 46 -5.92 -13.50 3.89
N GLU A 47 -5.50 -14.35 4.83
CA GLU A 47 -6.29 -15.50 5.26
C GLU A 47 -7.32 -15.16 6.32
N THR A 48 -7.06 -14.16 7.15
CA THR A 48 -7.94 -13.79 8.27
C THR A 48 -8.27 -12.30 8.26
N LEU A 49 -9.38 -11.95 8.92
CA LEU A 49 -9.80 -10.56 9.08
C LEU A 49 -8.79 -9.75 9.91
N GLY A 50 -8.24 -10.36 10.95
CA GLY A 50 -7.23 -9.70 11.77
C GLY A 50 -5.99 -9.33 10.97
N GLN A 51 -5.52 -10.23 10.10
CA GLN A 51 -4.41 -9.95 9.21
C GLN A 51 -4.75 -8.84 8.23
N LEU A 52 -5.98 -8.84 7.71
CA LEU A 52 -6.41 -7.82 6.77
C LEU A 52 -6.44 -6.44 7.41
N ARG A 53 -6.92 -6.34 8.64
CA ARG A 53 -6.93 -5.07 9.39
C ARG A 53 -5.52 -4.56 9.62
N GLY A 54 -4.61 -5.43 10.07
CA GLY A 54 -3.23 -5.05 10.30
C GLY A 54 -2.54 -4.59 9.04
N ALA A 55 -2.73 -5.33 7.94
CA ALA A 55 -2.15 -4.98 6.65
C ALA A 55 -2.69 -3.65 6.12
N THR A 56 -3.99 -3.44 6.21
CA THR A 56 -4.63 -2.19 5.78
C THR A 56 -4.11 -1.00 6.56
N ASP A 57 -3.98 -1.16 7.88
CA ASP A 57 -3.45 -0.12 8.75
C ASP A 57 -2.00 0.23 8.37
N SER A 58 -1.19 -0.80 8.08
CA SER A 58 0.19 -0.60 7.64
C SER A 58 0.26 0.13 6.31
N VAL A 59 -0.64 -0.20 5.36
CA VAL A 59 -0.70 0.48 4.06
C VAL A 59 -0.95 1.97 4.26
N PHE A 60 -1.95 2.34 5.05
CA PHE A 60 -2.26 3.75 5.31
C PHE A 60 -1.12 4.47 6.00
N ARG A 61 -0.51 3.84 6.99
CA ARG A 61 0.60 4.44 7.74
C ARG A 61 1.81 4.69 6.85
N LEU A 62 2.23 3.69 6.09
CA LEU A 62 3.38 3.82 5.21
C LEU A 62 3.12 4.77 4.05
N SER A 63 1.92 4.76 3.50
CA SER A 63 1.54 5.68 2.43
C SER A 63 1.56 7.14 2.91
N GLY A 64 1.07 7.38 4.12
CA GLY A 64 1.10 8.70 4.72
C GLY A 64 2.52 9.21 4.92
N LEU A 65 3.42 8.34 5.39
CA LEU A 65 4.83 8.70 5.57
C LEU A 65 5.51 8.97 4.23
N ALA A 66 5.25 8.13 3.23
CA ALA A 66 5.84 8.31 1.90
C ALA A 66 5.38 9.62 1.27
N LYS A 67 4.10 9.96 1.37
CA LYS A 67 3.57 11.22 0.86
C LYS A 67 4.22 12.41 1.56
N LYS A 68 4.38 12.33 2.87
CA LYS A 68 4.99 13.39 3.66
C LYS A 68 6.43 13.67 3.22
N ILE A 69 7.17 12.62 2.88
CA ILE A 69 8.56 12.74 2.44
C ILE A 69 8.65 13.28 1.02
N LEU A 70 7.83 12.76 0.11
CA LEU A 70 7.93 13.07 -1.31
C LEU A 70 7.17 14.34 -1.73
N GLU A 71 6.17 14.74 -0.99
CA GLU A 71 5.30 15.87 -1.33
C GLU A 71 5.43 17.05 -0.36
N ARG A 72 6.61 17.24 0.18
CA ARG A 72 6.89 18.37 1.07
C ARG A 72 6.66 19.72 0.38
#